data_e6ad252839e2525a222dc9550f8fb1bd
#
_entry.id   e6ad252839e2525a222dc9550f8fb1bd
#
_cell.length_a   1.000
_cell.length_b   1.000
_cell.length_c   1.000
_cell.angle_alpha   90.00
_cell.angle_beta   90.00
_cell.angle_gamma   90.00
#
_symmetry.space_group_name_H-M   'P 1'
#
loop_
_entity.id
_entity.type
_entity.pdbx_description
1 polymer ?
#
loop_
_entity_poly.entity_id
_entity_poly.type
_entity_poly.pdbx_seq_one_letter_code
_entity_poly.pdbx_strand_id
1 'polypeptide(L)'
;MSYAVIQTGGKQYKVVSGEILKIEKLPNSKPDTKIEFKEILAYGNEKEIEIGSPTVQGAKVEANLIKNSKNRTILIFKKRRRQNSRRKNGHRQQYSIIRINKIFSKDGKVLSEAKEVSKVTKTAAKDTKENKK
;
A
#
# COMPACT_ATOMS: atom_id res chain seq x y z
N MET A 1 10.86 -14.38 -8.95
CA MET A 1 10.42 -13.55 -7.81
C MET A 1 9.07 -14.01 -7.31
N SER A 2 8.92 -14.08 -6.00
CA SER A 2 7.63 -14.41 -5.41
C SER A 2 6.74 -13.18 -5.34
N TYR A 3 5.46 -13.37 -5.60
CA TYR A 3 4.47 -12.30 -5.52
C TYR A 3 3.22 -12.78 -4.78
N ALA A 4 2.40 -11.85 -4.35
CA ALA A 4 1.09 -12.12 -3.79
C ALA A 4 0.07 -11.14 -4.36
N VAL A 5 -1.18 -11.56 -4.38
CA VAL A 5 -2.31 -10.68 -4.71
C VAL A 5 -3.11 -10.46 -3.45
N ILE A 6 -3.13 -9.23 -2.97
CA ILE A 6 -3.88 -8.84 -1.78
C ILE A 6 -5.14 -8.06 -2.17
N GLN A 7 -6.13 -8.13 -1.31
CA GLN A 7 -7.35 -7.33 -1.43
C GLN A 7 -7.46 -6.38 -0.24
N THR A 8 -7.54 -5.09 -0.52
CA THR A 8 -7.71 -4.07 0.52
C THR A 8 -8.40 -2.84 -0.07
N GLY A 9 -9.23 -2.17 0.72
CA GLY A 9 -9.95 -0.97 0.29
C GLY A 9 -10.85 -1.18 -0.92
N GLY A 10 -11.38 -2.38 -1.13
CA GLY A 10 -12.19 -2.72 -2.29
C GLY A 10 -11.42 -2.91 -3.59
N LYS A 11 -10.09 -2.97 -3.52
CA LYS A 11 -9.19 -3.14 -4.68
C LYS A 11 -8.25 -4.30 -4.49
N GLN A 12 -7.75 -4.83 -5.59
CA GLN A 12 -6.77 -5.90 -5.63
C GLN A 12 -5.42 -5.37 -6.10
N TYR A 13 -4.36 -5.78 -5.43
CA TYR A 13 -3.00 -5.37 -5.75
C TYR A 13 -2.08 -6.58 -5.86
N LYS A 14 -1.29 -6.62 -6.92
CA LYS A 14 -0.17 -7.57 -7.03
C LYS A 14 1.04 -6.93 -6.36
N VAL A 15 1.58 -7.59 -5.35
CA VAL A 15 2.66 -7.05 -4.52
C VAL A 15 3.88 -7.97 -4.53
N VAL A 16 5.05 -7.35 -4.44
CA VAL A 16 6.35 -8.01 -4.32
C VAL A 16 7.04 -7.44 -3.09
N SER A 17 7.87 -8.23 -2.42
CA SER A 17 8.64 -7.75 -1.27
C SER A 17 9.54 -6.57 -1.62
N GLY A 18 9.58 -5.56 -0.76
CA GLY A 18 10.34 -4.33 -0.98
C GLY A 18 9.61 -3.27 -1.79
N GLU A 19 8.44 -3.57 -2.33
CA GLU A 19 7.64 -2.63 -3.11
C GLU A 19 6.96 -1.60 -2.20
N ILE A 20 6.92 -0.36 -2.66
CA ILE A 20 6.17 0.72 -2.02
C ILE A 20 4.87 0.90 -2.78
N LEU A 21 3.77 0.82 -2.07
CA LEU A 21 2.43 0.81 -2.66
C LEU A 21 1.56 1.88 -2.02
N LYS A 22 0.77 2.53 -2.86
CA LYS A 22 -0.24 3.48 -2.44
C LYS A 22 -1.61 2.78 -2.42
N ILE A 23 -2.21 2.70 -1.25
CA ILE A 23 -3.52 2.05 -1.04
C ILE A 23 -4.51 3.03 -0.43
N GLU A 24 -5.77 2.64 -0.38
CA GLU A 24 -6.79 3.38 0.36
C GLU A 24 -6.43 3.45 1.84
N LYS A 25 -6.78 4.55 2.50
CA LYS A 25 -6.45 4.77 3.91
C LYS A 25 -6.97 3.65 4.79
N LEU A 26 -6.08 3.07 5.59
CA LEU A 26 -6.43 2.06 6.56
C LEU A 26 -7.01 2.71 7.83
N PRO A 27 -8.08 2.15 8.40
CA PRO A 27 -8.66 2.67 9.65
C PRO A 27 -7.69 2.46 10.81
N ASN A 28 -7.64 3.44 11.73
CA ASN A 28 -6.87 3.39 12.96
C ASN A 28 -5.35 3.08 12.76
N SER A 29 -4.81 3.44 11.62
CA SER A 29 -3.40 3.20 11.32
C SER A 29 -2.53 4.40 11.68
N LYS A 30 -1.42 4.14 12.33
CA LYS A 30 -0.40 5.14 12.67
C LYS A 30 0.84 4.93 11.81
N PRO A 31 1.60 5.99 11.47
CA PRO A 31 2.88 5.83 10.79
C PRO A 31 3.83 4.90 11.53
N ASP A 32 4.70 4.22 10.79
CA ASP A 32 5.71 3.28 11.29
C ASP A 32 5.16 2.04 12.00
N THR A 33 3.88 1.71 11.81
CA THR A 33 3.29 0.48 12.34
C THR A 33 3.39 -0.66 11.34
N LYS A 34 3.51 -1.87 11.85
CA LYS A 34 3.41 -3.09 11.05
C LYS A 34 1.95 -3.42 10.81
N ILE A 35 1.64 -3.77 9.57
CA ILE A 35 0.30 -4.13 9.15
C ILE A 35 0.36 -5.51 8.51
N GLU A 36 -0.59 -6.37 8.86
CA GLU A 36 -0.75 -7.68 8.25
C GLU A 36 -1.99 -7.70 7.36
N PHE A 37 -1.80 -8.13 6.12
CA PHE A 37 -2.92 -8.40 5.20
C PHE A 37 -3.18 -9.89 5.19
N LYS A 38 -4.37 -10.27 5.59
CA LYS A 38 -4.82 -11.67 5.65
C LYS A 38 -5.65 -12.08 4.44
N GLU A 39 -6.23 -11.13 3.74
CA GLU A 39 -7.01 -11.39 2.54
C GLU A 39 -6.11 -11.54 1.32
N ILE A 40 -5.49 -12.70 1.20
CA ILE A 40 -4.61 -13.06 0.09
C ILE A 40 -5.41 -13.90 -0.91
N LEU A 41 -5.57 -13.40 -2.12
CA LEU A 41 -6.31 -14.08 -3.18
C LEU A 41 -5.48 -15.16 -3.87
N ALA A 42 -4.20 -14.87 -4.07
CA ALA A 42 -3.26 -15.79 -4.69
C ALA A 42 -1.84 -15.42 -4.29
N TYR A 43 -0.95 -16.39 -4.37
CA TYR A 43 0.50 -16.14 -4.25
C TYR A 43 1.25 -17.17 -5.08
N GLY A 44 2.47 -16.86 -5.43
CA GLY A 44 3.27 -17.82 -6.18
C GLY A 44 4.60 -17.28 -6.64
N ASN A 45 5.29 -18.17 -7.34
CA ASN A 45 6.55 -17.91 -8.03
C ASN A 45 6.33 -18.06 -9.54
N GLU A 46 7.40 -17.89 -10.30
CA GLU A 46 7.37 -18.14 -11.74
C GLU A 46 6.99 -19.60 -12.11
N LYS A 47 7.22 -20.53 -11.19
CA LYS A 47 7.00 -21.98 -11.42
C LYS A 47 5.68 -22.48 -10.84
N GLU A 48 5.29 -21.99 -9.68
CA GLU A 48 4.12 -22.47 -8.94
C GLU A 48 3.26 -21.30 -8.49
N ILE A 49 1.96 -21.42 -8.73
CA ILE A 49 0.97 -20.43 -8.33
C ILE A 49 -0.11 -21.15 -7.54
N GLU A 50 -0.45 -20.60 -6.37
CA GLU A 50 -1.56 -21.06 -5.55
C GLU A 50 -2.65 -20.00 -5.54
N ILE A 51 -3.84 -20.42 -5.96
CA ILE A 51 -5.02 -19.54 -6.06
C ILE A 51 -6.03 -19.95 -5.01
N GLY A 52 -6.56 -18.96 -4.28
CA GLY A 52 -7.58 -19.18 -3.26
C GLY A 52 -9.00 -19.24 -3.83
N SER A 53 -9.90 -19.78 -3.04
CA SER A 53 -11.33 -19.88 -3.36
C SER A 53 -12.17 -19.35 -2.18
N PRO A 54 -12.44 -18.06 -2.06
CA PRO A 54 -11.86 -16.91 -2.76
C PRO A 54 -10.48 -16.47 -2.25
N THR A 55 -10.10 -16.84 -1.01
CA THR A 55 -8.83 -16.46 -0.40
C THR A 55 -8.03 -17.70 0.01
N VAL A 56 -6.72 -17.58 0.06
CA VAL A 56 -5.83 -18.61 0.59
C VAL A 56 -5.77 -18.46 2.11
N GLN A 57 -6.28 -19.43 2.83
CA GLN A 57 -6.23 -19.43 4.30
C GLN A 57 -4.82 -19.68 4.79
N GLY A 58 -4.40 -18.91 5.81
CA GLY A 58 -3.08 -19.03 6.40
C GLY A 58 -1.99 -18.20 5.72
N ALA A 59 -2.18 -17.77 4.49
CA ALA A 59 -1.27 -16.84 3.83
C ALA A 59 -1.45 -15.43 4.37
N LYS A 60 -0.35 -14.69 4.49
CA LYS A 60 -0.37 -13.30 4.91
C LYS A 60 0.76 -12.50 4.29
N VAL A 61 0.57 -11.20 4.22
CA VAL A 61 1.59 -10.25 3.78
C VAL A 61 1.82 -9.24 4.90
N GLU A 62 3.07 -9.07 5.30
CA GLU A 62 3.46 -8.04 6.26
C GLU A 62 3.96 -6.80 5.53
N ALA A 63 3.48 -5.65 5.96
CA ALA A 63 3.88 -4.36 5.43
C ALA A 63 4.10 -3.37 6.57
N ASN A 64 4.91 -2.35 6.30
CA ASN A 64 5.05 -1.21 7.19
C ASN A 64 4.31 -0.02 6.60
N LEU A 65 3.52 0.66 7.42
CA LEU A 65 2.89 1.90 7.04
C LEU A 65 3.92 3.03 7.10
N ILE A 66 4.21 3.64 5.97
CA ILE A 66 5.16 4.75 5.88
C ILE A 66 4.49 6.05 6.33
N LYS A 67 3.36 6.39 5.72
CA LYS A 67 2.59 7.58 6.07
C LYS A 67 1.16 7.50 5.56
N ASN A 68 0.28 8.25 6.20
CA ASN A 68 -1.05 8.58 5.70
C ASN A 68 -1.01 9.98 5.10
N SER A 69 -1.59 10.18 3.94
CA SER A 69 -1.62 11.45 3.25
C SER A 69 -2.93 11.65 2.50
N LYS A 70 -3.07 12.79 1.87
CA LYS A 70 -4.24 13.12 1.06
C LYS A 70 -3.80 13.48 -0.35
N ASN A 71 -4.56 13.04 -1.33
CA ASN A 71 -4.36 13.44 -2.71
C ASN A 71 -4.63 14.94 -2.90
N ARG A 72 -4.20 15.46 -4.04
CA ARG A 72 -4.54 16.80 -4.49
C ARG A 72 -6.06 16.98 -4.51
N THR A 73 -6.53 18.17 -4.14
CA THR A 73 -7.95 18.52 -4.18
C THR A 73 -8.48 18.40 -5.60
N ILE A 74 -9.53 17.62 -5.77
CA ILE A 74 -10.25 17.48 -7.04
C ILE A 74 -11.49 18.37 -6.97
N LEU A 75 -11.63 19.25 -7.96
CA LEU A 75 -12.77 20.11 -8.07
C LEU A 75 -13.92 19.36 -8.73
N ILE A 76 -15.03 19.24 -8.02
CA ILE A 76 -16.24 18.63 -8.53
C ILE A 76 -17.24 19.73 -8.83
N PHE A 77 -17.55 19.91 -10.10
CA PHE A 77 -18.54 20.88 -10.56
C PHE A 77 -19.71 20.16 -11.20
N LYS A 78 -20.91 20.39 -10.66
CA LYS A 78 -22.16 19.83 -11.19
C LYS A 78 -23.08 20.97 -11.64
N LYS A 79 -23.50 20.93 -12.87
CA LYS A 79 -24.48 21.85 -13.44
C LYS A 79 -25.58 21.06 -14.14
N ARG A 80 -26.82 21.35 -13.82
CA ARG A 80 -27.96 20.81 -14.54
C ARG A 80 -28.31 21.71 -15.72
N ARG A 81 -28.50 21.11 -16.89
CA ARG A 81 -28.84 21.79 -18.14
C ARG A 81 -30.21 22.52 -18.00
N ARG A 82 -30.25 23.79 -18.42
CA ARG A 82 -31.47 24.65 -18.38
C ARG A 82 -32.06 24.89 -16.99
N GLN A 83 -31.31 24.62 -15.94
CA GLN A 83 -31.72 24.90 -14.56
C GLN A 83 -30.62 25.73 -13.88
N ASN A 84 -30.99 26.64 -13.00
CA ASN A 84 -30.04 27.46 -12.23
C ASN A 84 -29.36 26.67 -11.10
N SER A 85 -29.12 25.37 -11.31
CA SER A 85 -28.47 24.51 -10.35
C SER A 85 -26.98 24.37 -10.67
N ARG A 86 -26.14 24.92 -9.80
CA ARG A 86 -24.70 24.79 -9.85
C ARG A 86 -24.19 24.29 -8.51
N ARG A 87 -23.40 23.25 -8.50
CA ARG A 87 -22.76 22.73 -7.28
C ARG A 87 -21.28 22.54 -7.51
N LYS A 88 -20.49 23.17 -6.67
CA LYS A 88 -19.03 23.11 -6.71
C LYS A 88 -18.54 22.57 -5.37
N ASN A 89 -17.89 21.41 -5.40
CA ASN A 89 -17.33 20.76 -4.21
C ASN A 89 -15.86 20.42 -4.47
N GLY A 90 -15.04 20.50 -3.42
CA GLY A 90 -13.69 19.99 -3.42
C GLY A 90 -13.62 18.61 -2.75
N HIS A 91 -12.89 17.68 -3.33
CA HIS A 91 -12.64 16.37 -2.76
C HIS A 91 -11.16 16.07 -2.68
N ARG A 92 -10.70 15.62 -1.52
CA ARG A 92 -9.34 15.12 -1.30
C ARG A 92 -9.40 13.69 -0.80
N GLN A 93 -9.04 12.76 -1.66
CA GLN A 93 -9.00 11.35 -1.30
C GLN A 93 -7.81 11.07 -0.37
N GLN A 94 -8.11 10.44 0.76
CA GLN A 94 -7.08 9.99 1.71
C GLN A 94 -6.49 8.67 1.25
N TYR A 95 -5.19 8.49 1.45
CA TYR A 95 -4.50 7.26 1.12
C TYR A 95 -3.41 6.94 2.13
N SER A 96 -2.98 5.69 2.14
CA SER A 96 -1.86 5.21 2.93
C SER A 96 -0.75 4.73 2.01
N ILE A 97 0.49 5.06 2.33
CA ILE A 97 1.67 4.53 1.64
C ILE A 97 2.27 3.45 2.53
N ILE A 98 2.36 2.25 1.98
CA ILE A 98 2.91 1.10 2.65
C ILE A 98 4.12 0.55 1.90
N ARG A 99 5.02 -0.11 2.63
CA ARG A 99 6.11 -0.88 2.07
C ARG A 99 5.92 -2.34 2.43
N ILE A 100 5.95 -3.20 1.44
CA ILE A 100 5.81 -4.64 1.64
C ILE A 100 7.12 -5.20 2.17
N ASN A 101 7.07 -5.83 3.33
CA ASN A 101 8.25 -6.42 3.97
C ASN A 101 8.40 -7.89 3.64
N LYS A 102 7.38 -8.68 3.97
CA LYS A 102 7.45 -10.14 3.85
C LYS A 102 6.14 -10.70 3.28
N ILE A 103 6.28 -11.74 2.50
CA ILE A 103 5.16 -12.54 2.00
C ILE A 103 5.26 -13.94 2.59
N PHE A 104 4.20 -14.38 3.25
CA PHE A 104 4.12 -15.70 3.86
C PHE A 104 3.19 -16.61 3.08
N SER A 105 3.59 -17.89 2.93
CA SER A 105 2.72 -18.93 2.37
C SER A 105 1.67 -19.39 3.38
N LYS A 106 0.74 -20.22 2.94
CA LYS A 106 -0.27 -20.84 3.81
C LYS A 106 0.32 -21.66 4.96
N ASP A 107 1.53 -22.20 4.78
CA ASP A 107 2.24 -23.00 5.77
C ASP A 107 3.03 -22.16 6.78
N GLY A 108 3.01 -20.83 6.62
CA GLY A 108 3.76 -19.90 7.46
C GLY A 108 5.23 -19.69 7.04
N LYS A 109 5.64 -20.26 5.92
CA LYS A 109 7.00 -20.06 5.40
C LYS A 109 7.12 -18.71 4.71
N VAL A 110 8.25 -18.05 4.91
CA VAL A 110 8.55 -16.78 4.23
C VAL A 110 8.93 -17.07 2.78
N LEU A 111 8.14 -16.57 1.83
CA LEU A 111 8.39 -16.71 0.40
C LEU A 111 9.40 -15.68 -0.11
N SER A 112 9.29 -14.44 0.37
CA SER A 112 10.22 -13.39 0.05
C SER A 112 10.28 -12.35 1.16
N GLU A 113 11.44 -11.70 1.29
CA GLU A 113 11.69 -10.68 2.30
C GLU A 113 12.38 -9.47 1.66
N ALA A 114 11.95 -8.28 2.05
CA ALA A 114 12.54 -7.04 1.60
C ALA A 114 13.85 -6.74 2.34
N LYS A 115 14.84 -6.20 1.63
CA LYS A 115 16.07 -5.70 2.25
C LYS A 115 15.77 -4.39 2.99
N GLU A 116 16.35 -4.25 4.19
CA GLU A 116 16.21 -3.01 4.96
C GLU A 116 16.96 -1.85 4.29
N VAL A 117 16.23 -0.80 3.91
CA VAL A 117 16.80 0.40 3.30
C VAL A 117 16.76 1.61 4.25
N SER A 118 16.30 1.40 5.48
CA SER A 118 15.96 2.49 6.41
C SER A 118 17.12 3.35 6.90
N LYS A 119 18.38 2.95 6.68
CA LYS A 119 19.55 3.69 7.19
C LYS A 119 20.12 4.73 6.21
N VAL A 120 19.85 4.60 4.93
CA VAL A 120 20.46 5.45 3.88
C VAL A 120 19.79 6.83 3.79
N THR A 121 18.49 6.92 4.02
CA THR A 121 17.74 8.17 3.93
C THR A 121 18.02 9.16 5.07
N LYS A 122 18.40 8.67 6.25
CA LYS A 122 18.71 9.53 7.39
C LYS A 122 20.10 10.18 7.30
N THR A 123 21.05 9.52 6.65
CA THR A 123 22.41 10.04 6.44
C THR A 123 22.43 11.11 5.34
N ALA A 124 21.70 10.91 4.26
CA ALA A 124 21.61 11.87 3.17
C ALA A 124 20.97 13.21 3.59
N ALA A 125 20.03 13.20 4.52
CA ALA A 125 19.39 14.39 5.05
C ALA A 125 20.30 15.20 6.00
N LYS A 126 21.28 14.57 6.66
CA LYS A 126 22.26 15.26 7.48
C LYS A 126 23.33 15.95 6.65
N ASP A 127 23.82 15.31 5.59
CA ASP A 127 24.84 15.88 4.72
C ASP A 127 24.35 17.11 3.96
N THR A 128 23.07 17.18 3.64
CA THR A 128 22.48 18.35 2.98
C THR A 128 22.35 19.57 3.91
N LYS A 129 22.29 19.37 5.22
CA LYS A 129 22.21 20.46 6.19
C LYS A 129 23.58 21.06 6.53
N GLU A 130 24.66 20.29 6.43
CA GLU A 130 26.02 20.76 6.67
C GLU A 130 26.60 21.57 5.50
N ASN A 131 26.14 21.30 4.27
CA ASN A 131 26.60 22.01 3.07
C ASN A 131 25.93 23.37 2.82
N LYS A 132 25.00 23.80 3.66
CA LYS A 132 24.33 25.11 3.54
C LYS A 132 24.90 26.19 4.49
N LYS A 133 26.00 25.93 5.13
CA LYS A 133 26.77 26.93 5.82
C LYS A 133 27.89 27.43 4.88
#